data_00472803eb5385f731ce409fb59abf0b
#
_entry.id   00472803eb5385f731ce409fb59abf0b
#
_cell.length_a   1.000
_cell.length_b   1.000
_cell.length_c   1.000
_cell.angle_alpha   90.00
_cell.angle_beta   90.00
_cell.angle_gamma   90.00
#
_symmetry.space_group_name_H-M   'P 1'
#
loop_
_entity.id
_entity.type
_entity.pdbx_description
1 polymer ?
#
loop_
_entity_poly.entity_id
_entity_poly.type
_entity_poly.pdbx_seq_one_letter_code
_entity_poly.pdbx_strand_id
1 'polypeptide(L)'
;GPKLGNAKTSAKVELDFRGSGTTFSVVRLRHAYLNLDWGTSALLLGQTWHPLYGDVAPQILNLNMGAPFQPFSRAPQIRYRYKTGDIQITGAALWQSQYLSQGPEGKSQKYIKNSCVPEIYAGIDYKHKGLLIGAGIEMVSLTPRTQATVEDKIYKVSERITSLSYEVHMKYNSEKWLVAAKSVLGSNLTQTSMLGGYGIKSIDPRTGEQEYSPNRNSSSVSYTHL
;
A
#
# COMPACT_ATOMS: atom_id res chain seq x y z
N GLY A 1 17.04 -22.68 1.13
CA GLY A 1 15.75 -23.22 1.58
C GLY A 1 15.35 -24.47 0.80
N PRO A 2 14.36 -25.22 1.26
CA PRO A 2 13.86 -26.36 0.49
C PRO A 2 13.35 -25.91 -0.88
N LYS A 3 13.30 -26.82 -1.83
CA LYS A 3 12.76 -26.57 -3.17
C LYS A 3 11.33 -27.08 -3.27
N LEU A 4 10.45 -26.33 -3.89
CA LEU A 4 9.13 -26.75 -4.31
C LEU A 4 9.11 -26.79 -5.84
N GLY A 5 9.25 -28.00 -6.41
CA GLY A 5 9.57 -28.11 -7.83
C GLY A 5 10.90 -27.42 -8.15
N ASN A 6 10.88 -26.51 -9.13
CA ASN A 6 12.06 -25.72 -9.52
C ASN A 6 12.20 -24.40 -8.71
N ALA A 7 11.24 -24.05 -7.85
CA ALA A 7 11.30 -22.85 -7.04
C ALA A 7 12.17 -23.05 -5.80
N LYS A 8 13.04 -22.08 -5.51
CA LYS A 8 13.69 -21.93 -4.21
C LYS A 8 12.68 -21.29 -3.25
N THR A 9 12.41 -21.95 -2.12
CA THR A 9 11.43 -21.44 -1.15
C THR A 9 12.12 -20.73 0.00
N SER A 10 11.50 -19.67 0.50
CA SER A 10 11.87 -19.00 1.75
C SER A 10 10.62 -18.50 2.45
N ALA A 11 10.66 -18.44 3.77
CA ALA A 11 9.59 -17.89 4.60
C ALA A 11 10.19 -16.92 5.62
N LYS A 12 9.40 -15.91 6.00
CA LYS A 12 9.75 -15.00 7.08
C LYS A 12 8.55 -14.82 7.99
N VAL A 13 8.78 -14.92 9.30
CA VAL A 13 7.85 -14.49 10.35
C VAL A 13 8.58 -13.50 11.24
N GLU A 14 7.97 -12.34 11.48
CA GLU A 14 8.52 -11.29 12.33
C GLU A 14 7.38 -10.66 13.13
N LEU A 15 7.62 -10.50 14.42
CA LEU A 15 6.68 -9.97 15.40
C LEU A 15 7.32 -8.79 16.13
N ASP A 16 6.51 -7.88 16.66
CA ASP A 16 6.91 -6.89 17.64
C ASP A 16 5.87 -6.78 18.77
N PHE A 17 6.24 -6.12 19.86
CA PHE A 17 5.40 -5.94 21.05
C PHE A 17 4.83 -4.52 21.15
N ARG A 18 4.78 -3.78 20.06
CA ARG A 18 4.26 -2.42 20.05
C ARG A 18 2.73 -2.36 20.20
N GLY A 19 2.02 -3.45 19.91
CA GLY A 19 0.57 -3.48 19.88
C GLY A 19 -0.04 -2.75 18.68
N SER A 20 -1.33 -2.44 18.77
CA SER A 20 -2.10 -1.72 17.75
C SER A 20 -3.09 -0.78 18.43
N GLY A 21 -3.22 0.44 17.92
CA GLY A 21 -4.10 1.46 18.51
C GLY A 21 -3.71 1.81 19.95
N THR A 22 -4.64 1.65 20.88
CA THR A 22 -4.46 1.90 22.31
C THR A 22 -3.96 0.66 23.10
N THR A 23 -3.78 -0.48 22.44
CA THR A 23 -3.37 -1.74 23.07
C THR A 23 -1.86 -1.87 23.00
N PHE A 24 -1.16 -1.44 24.04
CA PHE A 24 0.30 -1.57 24.18
C PHE A 24 0.68 -2.96 24.70
N SER A 25 1.91 -3.38 24.40
CA SER A 25 2.49 -4.66 24.84
C SER A 25 1.80 -5.92 24.27
N VAL A 26 0.92 -5.75 23.29
CA VAL A 26 0.33 -6.88 22.57
C VAL A 26 1.21 -7.22 21.36
N VAL A 27 1.39 -8.52 21.14
CA VAL A 27 2.13 -9.03 19.97
C VAL A 27 1.46 -8.58 18.68
N ARG A 28 2.27 -7.97 17.80
CA ARG A 28 1.82 -7.55 16.48
C ARG A 28 2.62 -8.27 15.39
N LEU A 29 1.91 -8.88 14.44
CA LEU A 29 2.52 -9.50 13.29
C LEU A 29 3.05 -8.43 12.32
N ARG A 30 4.35 -8.41 12.07
CA ARG A 30 4.98 -7.52 11.08
C ARG A 30 5.06 -8.16 9.71
N HIS A 31 5.70 -9.31 9.66
CA HIS A 31 5.88 -10.08 8.44
C HIS A 31 5.46 -11.53 8.69
N ALA A 32 4.73 -12.11 7.77
CA ALA A 32 4.42 -13.52 7.69
C ALA A 32 4.17 -13.87 6.23
N TYR A 33 5.18 -14.34 5.52
CA TYR A 33 5.04 -14.65 4.11
C TYR A 33 5.90 -15.83 3.68
N LEU A 34 5.45 -16.47 2.61
CA LEU A 34 6.19 -17.45 1.80
C LEU A 34 6.64 -16.76 0.51
N ASN A 35 7.87 -17.00 0.09
CA ASN A 35 8.39 -16.56 -1.19
C ASN A 35 8.86 -17.77 -2.01
N LEU A 36 8.36 -17.88 -3.22
CA LEU A 36 8.74 -18.87 -4.23
C LEU A 36 9.54 -18.14 -5.30
N ASP A 37 10.80 -18.54 -5.50
CA ASP A 37 11.74 -17.88 -6.41
C ASP A 37 12.25 -18.87 -7.46
N TRP A 38 11.97 -18.57 -8.73
CA TRP A 38 12.41 -19.30 -9.92
C TRP A 38 13.61 -18.64 -10.63
N GLY A 39 14.23 -17.62 -10.01
CA GLY A 39 15.33 -16.84 -10.59
C GLY A 39 14.83 -15.64 -11.39
N THR A 40 14.20 -15.87 -12.54
CA THR A 40 13.61 -14.80 -13.38
C THR A 40 12.26 -14.29 -12.84
N SER A 41 11.55 -15.12 -12.10
CA SER A 41 10.26 -14.75 -11.51
C SER A 41 10.19 -15.14 -10.03
N ALA A 42 9.37 -14.44 -9.27
CA ALA A 42 9.12 -14.75 -7.86
C ALA A 42 7.67 -14.46 -7.49
N LEU A 43 7.09 -15.33 -6.67
CA LEU A 43 5.76 -15.18 -6.09
C LEU A 43 5.86 -15.10 -4.57
N LEU A 44 5.34 -14.01 -4.00
CA LEU A 44 5.23 -13.81 -2.57
C LEU A 44 3.77 -13.90 -2.14
N LEU A 45 3.51 -14.71 -1.12
CA LEU A 45 2.19 -14.95 -0.54
C LEU A 45 2.23 -14.65 0.96
N GLY A 46 1.46 -13.68 1.43
CA GLY A 46 1.34 -13.34 2.84
C GLY A 46 1.58 -11.88 3.16
N GLN A 47 1.76 -11.57 4.45
CA GLN A 47 1.87 -10.20 4.94
C GLN A 47 3.30 -9.69 4.90
N THR A 48 3.51 -8.55 4.25
CA THR A 48 4.79 -7.81 4.24
C THR A 48 4.56 -6.34 3.86
N TRP A 49 5.65 -5.61 3.66
CA TRP A 49 5.59 -4.21 3.24
C TRP A 49 4.73 -4.03 1.98
N HIS A 50 3.91 -2.99 2.03
CA HIS A 50 3.15 -2.51 0.88
C HIS A 50 4.10 -2.14 -0.27
N PRO A 51 3.78 -2.43 -1.55
CA PRO A 51 4.66 -2.11 -2.68
C PRO A 51 5.01 -0.62 -2.78
N LEU A 52 4.09 0.28 -2.45
CA LEU A 52 4.36 1.72 -2.41
C LEU A 52 5.43 2.12 -1.38
N TYR A 53 5.67 1.33 -0.33
CA TYR A 53 6.81 1.53 0.56
C TYR A 53 8.12 1.26 -0.20
N GLY A 54 8.15 0.18 -1.00
CA GLY A 54 9.17 -0.14 -1.99
C GLY A 54 10.58 -0.35 -1.43
N ASP A 55 11.54 -0.37 -2.34
CA ASP A 55 12.97 -0.54 -2.06
C ASP A 55 13.68 0.80 -1.75
N VAL A 56 13.00 1.93 -1.96
CA VAL A 56 13.49 3.29 -1.67
C VAL A 56 12.70 3.88 -0.51
N ALA A 57 13.18 3.63 0.70
CA ALA A 57 12.63 4.20 1.93
C ALA A 57 13.70 5.05 2.61
N PRO A 58 13.37 6.25 3.12
CA PRO A 58 14.35 7.09 3.80
C PRO A 58 14.85 6.41 5.08
N GLN A 59 16.17 6.47 5.29
CA GLN A 59 16.82 5.97 6.50
C GLN A 59 16.80 7.09 7.55
N ILE A 60 15.69 7.21 8.27
CA ILE A 60 15.49 8.20 9.33
C ILE A 60 15.18 7.51 10.65
N LEU A 61 15.63 8.14 11.75
CA LEU A 61 15.34 7.70 13.12
C LEU A 61 13.90 8.04 13.50
N ASN A 62 12.94 7.36 12.86
CA ASN A 62 11.51 7.52 13.13
C ASN A 62 10.83 6.16 13.06
N LEU A 63 9.96 5.85 14.03
CA LEU A 63 9.23 4.59 14.11
C LEU A 63 8.37 4.31 12.87
N ASN A 64 7.88 5.34 12.21
CA ASN A 64 7.03 5.24 11.03
C ASN A 64 7.77 5.59 9.73
N MET A 65 9.10 5.61 9.76
CA MET A 65 9.96 5.78 8.57
C MET A 65 9.54 6.94 7.66
N GLY A 66 9.15 8.10 8.27
CA GLY A 66 8.81 9.32 7.56
C GLY A 66 7.33 9.50 7.20
N ALA A 67 6.42 8.63 7.64
CA ALA A 67 4.99 8.90 7.51
C ALA A 67 4.61 10.21 8.28
N PRO A 68 3.73 11.05 7.76
CA PRO A 68 2.82 10.84 6.62
C PRO A 68 3.38 11.26 5.24
N PHE A 69 4.66 11.59 5.13
CA PHE A 69 5.27 12.10 3.89
C PHE A 69 5.72 10.99 2.94
N GLN A 70 5.64 9.74 3.37
CA GLN A 70 5.82 8.57 2.51
C GLN A 70 4.89 7.43 2.93
N PRO A 71 4.55 6.52 2.00
CA PRO A 71 3.72 5.36 2.32
C PRO A 71 4.38 4.47 3.36
N PHE A 72 3.64 4.14 4.41
CA PHE A 72 4.05 3.22 5.46
C PHE A 72 2.90 2.28 5.78
N SER A 73 2.97 1.05 5.30
CA SER A 73 1.93 0.03 5.51
C SER A 73 2.50 -1.37 5.33
N ARG A 74 1.88 -2.34 5.99
CA ARG A 74 2.05 -3.77 5.74
C ARG A 74 0.68 -4.39 5.54
N ALA A 75 0.57 -5.24 4.52
CA ALA A 75 -0.69 -5.85 4.14
C ALA A 75 -0.49 -7.31 3.70
N PRO A 76 -1.45 -8.20 3.97
CA PRO A 76 -1.56 -9.47 3.28
C PRO A 76 -1.65 -9.22 1.78
N GLN A 77 -0.89 -9.99 1.00
CA GLN A 77 -0.77 -9.77 -0.43
C GLN A 77 -0.36 -11.01 -1.19
N ILE A 78 -0.72 -11.02 -2.45
CA ILE A 78 -0.15 -11.86 -3.49
C ILE A 78 0.65 -10.92 -4.37
N ARG A 79 1.99 -11.12 -4.45
CA ARG A 79 2.88 -10.27 -5.24
C ARG A 79 3.70 -11.13 -6.18
N TYR A 80 3.59 -10.84 -7.47
CA TYR A 80 4.41 -11.45 -8.50
C TYR A 80 5.44 -10.46 -9.02
N ARG A 81 6.69 -10.92 -9.18
CA ARG A 81 7.79 -10.17 -9.77
C ARG A 81 8.37 -10.95 -10.93
N TYR A 82 8.62 -10.25 -12.01
CA TYR A 82 9.29 -10.80 -13.19
C TYR A 82 10.49 -9.94 -13.57
N LYS A 83 11.63 -10.58 -13.78
CA LYS A 83 12.90 -9.92 -14.16
C LYS A 83 13.30 -10.33 -15.57
N THR A 84 13.67 -9.34 -16.38
CA THR A 84 14.25 -9.53 -17.69
C THR A 84 15.41 -8.55 -17.89
N GLY A 85 16.65 -9.04 -17.90
CA GLY A 85 17.84 -8.19 -17.85
C GLY A 85 17.82 -7.28 -16.62
N ASP A 86 17.93 -5.98 -16.83
CA ASP A 86 17.95 -4.95 -15.79
C ASP A 86 16.54 -4.47 -15.39
N ILE A 87 15.48 -4.96 -16.05
CA ILE A 87 14.11 -4.55 -15.79
C ILE A 87 13.42 -5.56 -14.87
N GLN A 88 12.70 -5.05 -13.87
CA GLN A 88 11.81 -5.82 -13.02
C GLN A 88 10.40 -5.25 -13.10
N ILE A 89 9.42 -6.11 -13.39
CA ILE A 89 7.99 -5.78 -13.35
C ILE A 89 7.40 -6.40 -12.09
N THR A 90 6.56 -5.65 -11.40
CA THR A 90 5.89 -6.08 -10.16
C THR A 90 4.40 -5.88 -10.30
N GLY A 91 3.61 -6.92 -10.03
CA GLY A 91 2.17 -6.84 -9.85
C GLY A 91 1.78 -7.36 -8.47
N ALA A 92 0.83 -6.73 -7.79
CA ALA A 92 0.34 -7.20 -6.50
C ALA A 92 -1.16 -6.93 -6.31
N ALA A 93 -1.82 -7.87 -5.61
CA ALA A 93 -3.14 -7.70 -5.04
C ALA A 93 -3.00 -7.72 -3.51
N LEU A 94 -3.57 -6.72 -2.83
CA LEU A 94 -3.40 -6.53 -1.39
C LEU A 94 -4.75 -6.44 -0.69
N TRP A 95 -4.75 -6.79 0.60
CA TRP A 95 -5.92 -6.68 1.45
C TRP A 95 -5.61 -5.91 2.72
N GLN A 96 -6.44 -4.95 3.09
CA GLN A 96 -6.25 -4.17 4.31
C GLN A 96 -6.50 -5.03 5.55
N SER A 97 -5.57 -5.01 6.51
CA SER A 97 -5.67 -5.74 7.78
C SER A 97 -5.29 -4.87 8.97
N GLN A 98 -4.03 -4.51 9.12
CA GLN A 98 -3.51 -3.68 10.23
C GLN A 98 -3.60 -2.18 9.93
N TYR A 99 -3.48 -1.81 8.67
CA TYR A 99 -3.57 -0.46 8.18
C TYR A 99 -4.83 -0.35 7.34
N LEU A 100 -5.70 0.58 7.70
CA LEU A 100 -7.08 0.62 7.22
C LEU A 100 -7.38 1.99 6.59
N SER A 101 -8.21 1.99 5.57
CA SER A 101 -8.73 3.21 4.97
C SER A 101 -9.66 3.95 5.94
N GLN A 102 -9.54 5.28 5.94
CA GLN A 102 -10.45 6.18 6.62
C GLN A 102 -11.78 6.24 5.87
N GLY A 103 -12.89 6.27 6.60
CA GLY A 103 -14.22 6.41 6.05
C GLY A 103 -15.18 7.08 7.01
N PRO A 104 -16.50 7.05 6.76
CA PRO A 104 -17.52 7.77 7.56
C PRO A 104 -17.50 7.39 9.04
N GLU A 105 -17.20 6.15 9.36
CA GLU A 105 -17.17 5.62 10.73
C GLU A 105 -15.73 5.46 11.26
N GLY A 106 -14.78 6.25 10.76
CA GLY A 106 -13.38 6.13 11.11
C GLY A 106 -12.62 5.11 10.26
N LYS A 107 -11.47 4.63 10.77
CA LYS A 107 -10.65 3.61 10.07
C LYS A 107 -11.29 2.24 10.20
N SER A 108 -11.61 1.61 9.08
CA SER A 108 -12.27 0.30 9.10
C SER A 108 -11.96 -0.55 7.86
N GLN A 109 -11.86 -1.87 8.06
CA GLN A 109 -11.80 -2.86 6.98
C GLN A 109 -13.14 -3.01 6.23
N LYS A 110 -14.24 -2.49 6.81
CA LYS A 110 -15.60 -2.54 6.26
C LYS A 110 -15.65 -2.01 4.82
N TYR A 111 -14.92 -0.93 4.53
CA TYR A 111 -15.01 -0.26 3.24
C TYR A 111 -14.42 -1.07 2.09
N ILE A 112 -13.29 -1.74 2.29
CA ILE A 112 -12.72 -2.64 1.28
C ILE A 112 -13.52 -3.95 1.20
N LYS A 113 -14.03 -4.45 2.32
CA LYS A 113 -14.94 -5.63 2.32
C LYS A 113 -16.21 -5.36 1.52
N ASN A 114 -16.84 -4.22 1.72
CA ASN A 114 -18.05 -3.84 0.97
C ASN A 114 -17.78 -3.67 -0.52
N SER A 115 -16.58 -3.24 -0.91
CA SER A 115 -16.22 -3.10 -2.32
C SER A 115 -15.94 -4.44 -3.01
N CYS A 116 -15.54 -5.47 -2.25
CA CYS A 116 -15.08 -6.78 -2.74
C CYS A 116 -13.93 -6.69 -3.76
N VAL A 117 -13.19 -5.58 -3.79
CA VAL A 117 -12.07 -5.35 -4.71
C VAL A 117 -10.80 -5.18 -3.88
N PRO A 118 -9.76 -6.01 -4.08
CA PRO A 118 -8.48 -5.80 -3.43
C PRO A 118 -7.80 -4.52 -3.94
N GLU A 119 -6.85 -3.99 -3.18
CA GLU A 119 -5.92 -2.99 -3.71
C GLU A 119 -5.05 -3.64 -4.78
N ILE A 120 -4.84 -2.94 -5.89
CA ILE A 120 -4.04 -3.43 -7.02
C ILE A 120 -2.85 -2.50 -7.21
N TYR A 121 -1.67 -3.08 -7.26
CA TYR A 121 -0.43 -2.36 -7.56
C TYR A 121 0.23 -2.94 -8.81
N ALA A 122 0.76 -2.05 -9.64
CA ALA A 122 1.66 -2.40 -10.74
C ALA A 122 2.86 -1.45 -10.74
N GLY A 123 4.05 -1.99 -10.92
CA GLY A 123 5.29 -1.22 -10.91
C GLY A 123 6.33 -1.76 -11.86
N ILE A 124 7.25 -0.90 -12.26
CA ILE A 124 8.40 -1.21 -13.09
C ILE A 124 9.66 -0.58 -12.49
N ASP A 125 10.73 -1.35 -12.41
CA ASP A 125 12.05 -0.92 -11.93
C ASP A 125 13.10 -1.21 -12.99
N TYR A 126 14.05 -0.29 -13.14
CA TYR A 126 15.32 -0.49 -13.83
C TYR A 126 16.45 -0.53 -12.80
N LYS A 127 17.26 -1.62 -12.81
CA LYS A 127 18.32 -1.87 -11.82
C LYS A 127 19.63 -2.18 -12.55
N HIS A 128 20.58 -1.26 -12.55
CA HIS A 128 21.87 -1.43 -13.20
C HIS A 128 22.99 -0.75 -12.42
N LYS A 129 24.09 -1.47 -12.12
CA LYS A 129 25.33 -0.94 -11.50
C LYS A 129 25.11 0.05 -10.35
N GLY A 130 24.32 -0.34 -9.35
CA GLY A 130 24.02 0.49 -8.18
C GLY A 130 22.90 1.52 -8.40
N LEU A 131 22.43 1.70 -9.63
CA LEU A 131 21.28 2.55 -9.96
C LEU A 131 19.98 1.73 -9.91
N LEU A 132 18.99 2.24 -9.23
CA LEU A 132 17.60 1.82 -9.24
C LEU A 132 16.75 3.02 -9.61
N ILE A 133 15.95 2.93 -10.66
CA ILE A 133 14.92 3.89 -11.02
C ILE A 133 13.63 3.12 -11.25
N GLY A 134 12.51 3.60 -10.73
CA GLY A 134 11.25 2.92 -10.92
C GLY A 134 10.05 3.83 -10.79
N ALA A 135 8.91 3.29 -11.19
CA ALA A 135 7.60 3.92 -11.07
C ALA A 135 6.54 2.86 -10.78
N GLY A 136 5.48 3.29 -10.10
CA GLY A 136 4.36 2.43 -9.78
C GLY A 136 3.02 3.17 -9.78
N ILE A 137 1.97 2.39 -9.95
CA ILE A 137 0.59 2.83 -9.83
C ILE A 137 -0.15 1.92 -8.87
N GLU A 138 -0.99 2.51 -8.04
CA GLU A 138 -1.90 1.81 -7.12
C GLU A 138 -3.33 2.23 -7.36
N MET A 139 -4.23 1.26 -7.30
CA MET A 139 -5.67 1.44 -7.33
C MET A 139 -6.28 0.95 -6.03
N VAL A 140 -7.06 1.80 -5.37
CA VAL A 140 -7.88 1.47 -4.19
C VAL A 140 -9.34 1.70 -4.53
N SER A 141 -10.20 0.70 -4.33
CA SER A 141 -11.64 0.81 -4.50
C SER A 141 -12.35 0.52 -3.18
N LEU A 142 -13.14 1.46 -2.69
CA LEU A 142 -13.85 1.37 -1.42
C LEU A 142 -15.35 1.57 -1.64
N THR A 143 -16.16 0.95 -0.78
CA THR A 143 -17.60 1.22 -0.67
C THR A 143 -17.88 1.75 0.74
N PRO A 144 -17.98 3.09 0.91
CA PRO A 144 -18.13 3.72 2.21
C PRO A 144 -19.40 3.30 2.95
N ARG A 145 -20.53 3.25 2.25
CA ARG A 145 -21.82 2.84 2.79
C ARG A 145 -22.55 1.91 1.82
N THR A 146 -23.40 1.05 2.37
CA THR A 146 -24.30 0.17 1.61
C THR A 146 -25.78 0.53 1.85
N GLN A 147 -26.03 1.42 2.82
CA GLN A 147 -27.35 1.90 3.20
C GLN A 147 -27.28 3.37 3.60
N ALA A 148 -28.35 4.11 3.36
CA ALA A 148 -28.59 5.47 3.82
C ALA A 148 -29.99 5.57 4.43
N THR A 149 -30.19 6.49 5.37
CA THR A 149 -31.51 6.77 5.99
C THR A 149 -31.95 8.15 5.61
N VAL A 150 -33.16 8.27 5.06
CA VAL A 150 -33.84 9.55 4.75
C VAL A 150 -35.28 9.45 5.29
N GLU A 151 -35.67 10.41 6.11
CA GLU A 151 -37.04 10.47 6.72
C GLU A 151 -37.45 9.12 7.35
N ASP A 152 -36.57 8.54 8.18
CA ASP A 152 -36.74 7.25 8.86
C ASP A 152 -36.87 6.01 7.94
N LYS A 153 -36.66 6.17 6.62
CA LYS A 153 -36.65 5.07 5.67
C LYS A 153 -35.21 4.70 5.31
N ILE A 154 -34.93 3.40 5.28
CA ILE A 154 -33.64 2.87 4.91
C ILE A 154 -33.63 2.56 3.41
N TYR A 155 -32.70 3.16 2.70
CA TYR A 155 -32.45 2.94 1.29
C TYR A 155 -31.14 2.15 1.10
N LYS A 156 -31.15 1.17 0.21
CA LYS A 156 -29.91 0.53 -0.26
C LYS A 156 -29.21 1.48 -1.23
N VAL A 157 -27.95 1.79 -0.97
CA VAL A 157 -27.14 2.66 -1.81
C VAL A 157 -25.95 1.89 -2.41
N SER A 158 -25.44 2.35 -3.55
CA SER A 158 -24.32 1.73 -4.25
C SER A 158 -23.15 2.71 -4.36
N GLU A 159 -22.69 3.19 -3.22
CA GLU A 159 -21.61 4.16 -3.13
C GLU A 159 -20.26 3.49 -3.35
N ARG A 160 -19.51 3.96 -4.33
CA ARG A 160 -18.17 3.48 -4.62
C ARG A 160 -17.23 4.65 -4.89
N ILE A 161 -16.03 4.57 -4.34
CA ILE A 161 -14.94 5.47 -4.66
C ILE A 161 -13.73 4.65 -5.12
N THR A 162 -13.22 4.96 -6.30
CA THR A 162 -11.98 4.39 -6.84
C THR A 162 -10.94 5.48 -6.95
N SER A 163 -9.76 5.25 -6.38
CA SER A 163 -8.66 6.19 -6.29
C SER A 163 -7.43 5.60 -6.94
N LEU A 164 -6.72 6.42 -7.73
CA LEU A 164 -5.45 6.05 -8.33
C LEU A 164 -4.33 6.90 -7.73
N SER A 165 -3.25 6.25 -7.36
CA SER A 165 -2.04 6.88 -6.84
C SER A 165 -0.83 6.47 -7.66
N TYR A 166 0.14 7.36 -7.78
CA TYR A 166 1.33 7.15 -8.58
C TYR A 166 2.56 7.38 -7.70
N GLU A 167 3.62 6.63 -7.97
CA GLU A 167 4.90 6.86 -7.34
C GLU A 167 6.02 6.79 -8.36
N VAL A 168 7.09 7.56 -8.12
CA VAL A 168 8.36 7.44 -8.81
C VAL A 168 9.48 7.41 -7.78
N HIS A 169 10.51 6.63 -8.03
CA HIS A 169 11.63 6.52 -7.10
C HIS A 169 12.93 6.34 -7.83
N MET A 170 14.01 6.79 -7.18
CA MET A 170 15.37 6.63 -7.63
C MET A 170 16.29 6.35 -6.43
N LYS A 171 17.24 5.47 -6.60
CA LYS A 171 18.32 5.24 -5.64
C LYS A 171 19.60 4.97 -6.42
N TYR A 172 20.66 5.68 -6.06
CA TYR A 172 22.00 5.41 -6.56
C TYR A 172 22.92 5.09 -5.39
N ASN A 173 23.58 3.97 -5.46
CA ASN A 173 24.53 3.51 -4.45
C ASN A 173 25.87 3.23 -5.10
N SER A 174 26.89 3.98 -4.70
CA SER A 174 28.29 3.78 -5.07
C SER A 174 29.12 3.46 -3.84
N GLU A 175 30.42 3.25 -4.01
CA GLU A 175 31.33 3.02 -2.87
C GLU A 175 31.36 4.18 -1.87
N LYS A 176 31.12 5.41 -2.32
CA LYS A 176 31.24 6.63 -1.50
C LYS A 176 29.92 7.37 -1.27
N TRP A 177 28.90 7.14 -2.12
CA TRP A 177 27.69 7.93 -2.13
C TRP A 177 26.46 7.05 -2.16
N LEU A 178 25.49 7.39 -1.34
CA LEU A 178 24.13 6.92 -1.46
C LEU A 178 23.21 8.12 -1.66
N VAL A 179 22.53 8.18 -2.80
CA VAL A 179 21.53 9.20 -3.10
C VAL A 179 20.22 8.50 -3.37
N ALA A 180 19.13 8.94 -2.73
CA ALA A 180 17.82 8.39 -2.98
C ALA A 180 16.75 9.49 -2.96
N ALA A 181 15.76 9.33 -3.81
CA ALA A 181 14.59 10.21 -3.90
C ALA A 181 13.35 9.39 -4.23
N LYS A 182 12.22 9.82 -3.66
CA LYS A 182 10.91 9.25 -3.93
C LYS A 182 9.87 10.34 -3.94
N SER A 183 8.97 10.29 -4.91
CA SER A 183 7.80 11.15 -5.00
C SER A 183 6.53 10.32 -5.14
N VAL A 184 5.48 10.73 -4.44
CA VAL A 184 4.17 10.08 -4.45
C VAL A 184 3.11 11.14 -4.74
N LEU A 185 2.34 10.90 -5.78
CA LEU A 185 1.08 11.62 -6.04
C LEU A 185 -0.06 10.74 -5.52
N GLY A 186 -0.43 10.99 -4.28
CA GLY A 186 -1.40 10.19 -3.54
C GLY A 186 -2.84 10.62 -3.80
N SER A 187 -3.72 9.64 -3.84
CA SER A 187 -5.17 9.82 -3.87
C SER A 187 -5.78 8.84 -2.87
N ASN A 188 -6.35 9.35 -1.77
CA ASN A 188 -6.98 8.54 -0.72
C ASN A 188 -6.07 7.45 -0.12
N LEU A 189 -4.82 7.76 0.23
CA LEU A 189 -3.81 6.81 0.74
C LEU A 189 -3.80 6.68 2.27
N THR A 190 -4.92 6.81 2.95
CA THR A 190 -4.97 6.75 4.43
C THR A 190 -4.56 5.39 5.00
N GLN A 191 -4.75 4.28 4.25
CA GLN A 191 -4.29 2.93 4.61
C GLN A 191 -2.77 2.78 4.55
N THR A 192 -2.07 3.69 3.91
CA THR A 192 -0.60 3.72 3.91
C THR A 192 -0.02 4.71 4.90
N SER A 193 -0.81 5.17 5.87
CA SER A 193 -0.42 6.17 6.87
C SER A 193 -0.06 7.55 6.28
N MET A 194 -0.43 7.80 5.04
CA MET A 194 -0.31 9.11 4.40
C MET A 194 -1.55 9.98 4.68
N LEU A 195 -1.42 11.26 4.41
CA LEU A 195 -2.57 12.16 4.31
C LEU A 195 -3.45 11.73 3.13
N GLY A 196 -4.75 11.98 3.20
CA GLY A 196 -5.68 11.56 2.16
C GLY A 196 -7.12 11.53 2.64
N GLY A 197 -7.82 10.44 2.31
CA GLY A 197 -9.25 10.32 2.55
C GLY A 197 -10.05 10.82 1.35
N TYR A 198 -11.31 11.09 1.57
CA TYR A 198 -12.25 11.58 0.55
C TYR A 198 -13.33 12.43 1.19
N GLY A 199 -13.92 13.31 0.39
CA GLY A 199 -15.06 14.15 0.78
C GLY A 199 -16.32 13.78 0.01
N ILE A 200 -17.46 14.20 0.51
CA ILE A 200 -18.75 14.09 -0.17
C ILE A 200 -18.81 15.18 -1.24
N LYS A 201 -19.06 14.79 -2.48
CA LYS A 201 -19.22 15.70 -3.62
C LYS A 201 -20.67 16.11 -3.83
N SER A 202 -21.59 15.14 -3.71
CA SER A 202 -23.02 15.36 -3.84
C SER A 202 -23.82 14.35 -3.01
N ILE A 203 -25.07 14.67 -2.70
CA ILE A 203 -26.03 13.81 -1.99
C ILE A 203 -27.34 13.82 -2.77
N ASP A 204 -27.87 12.64 -3.11
CA ASP A 204 -29.25 12.53 -3.62
C ASP A 204 -30.24 12.75 -2.47
N PRO A 205 -31.07 13.79 -2.51
CA PRO A 205 -32.00 14.10 -1.41
C PRO A 205 -33.09 13.05 -1.22
N ARG A 206 -33.35 12.21 -2.21
CA ARG A 206 -34.42 11.20 -2.15
C ARG A 206 -33.95 9.90 -1.51
N THR A 207 -32.73 9.48 -1.78
CA THR A 207 -32.17 8.19 -1.35
C THR A 207 -31.07 8.35 -0.29
N GLY A 208 -30.54 9.59 -0.13
CA GLY A 208 -29.38 9.85 0.72
C GLY A 208 -28.08 9.26 0.17
N GLU A 209 -28.05 8.77 -1.09
CA GLU A 209 -26.85 8.25 -1.74
C GLU A 209 -25.84 9.36 -1.95
N GLN A 210 -24.57 9.08 -1.63
CA GLN A 210 -23.48 10.04 -1.69
C GLN A 210 -22.51 9.68 -2.82
N GLU A 211 -22.13 10.70 -3.60
CA GLU A 211 -20.99 10.64 -4.50
C GLU A 211 -19.78 11.21 -3.78
N TYR A 212 -18.64 10.55 -3.90
CA TYR A 212 -17.40 10.95 -3.23
C TYR A 212 -16.33 11.42 -4.22
N SER A 213 -15.45 12.30 -3.72
CA SER A 213 -14.25 12.74 -4.41
C SER A 213 -13.03 12.44 -3.54
N PRO A 214 -11.99 11.76 -4.07
CA PRO A 214 -10.79 11.49 -3.30
C PRO A 214 -9.98 12.76 -3.09
N ASN A 215 -9.46 12.94 -1.87
CA ASN A 215 -8.49 13.98 -1.57
C ASN A 215 -7.14 13.58 -2.17
N ARG A 216 -6.52 14.50 -2.89
CA ARG A 216 -5.20 14.33 -3.51
C ARG A 216 -4.14 15.05 -2.70
N ASN A 217 -2.98 14.44 -2.61
CA ASN A 217 -1.78 15.01 -2.01
C ASN A 217 -0.55 14.64 -2.83
N SER A 218 0.49 15.46 -2.74
CA SER A 218 1.80 15.13 -3.28
C SER A 218 2.83 15.17 -2.16
N SER A 219 3.76 14.24 -2.19
CA SER A 219 4.87 14.19 -1.25
C SER A 219 6.13 13.78 -1.97
N SER A 220 7.26 14.41 -1.61
CA SER A 220 8.57 14.07 -2.13
C SER A 220 9.57 14.02 -0.98
N VAL A 221 10.38 12.98 -0.96
CA VAL A 221 11.43 12.77 0.04
C VAL A 221 12.72 12.46 -0.68
N SER A 222 13.80 13.14 -0.30
CA SER A 222 15.15 12.84 -0.78
C SER A 222 16.11 12.74 0.39
N TYR A 223 17.15 11.91 0.27
CA TYR A 223 18.22 11.82 1.24
C TYR A 223 19.54 11.41 0.59
N THR A 224 20.64 11.81 1.22
CA THR A 224 22.01 11.51 0.82
C THR A 224 22.80 11.02 2.02
N HIS A 225 23.67 10.03 1.81
CA HIS A 225 24.72 9.62 2.73
C HIS A 225 26.07 9.69 2.03
N LEU A 226 27.08 10.14 2.76
CA LEU A 226 28.49 10.19 2.37
C LEU A 226 29.25 9.03 2.98
#